data_dd64a3d222b5a00d43166be8f708c579
#
_entry.id   dd64a3d222b5a00d43166be8f708c579
#
_cell.length_a   1.000
_cell.length_b   1.000
_cell.length_c   1.000
_cell.angle_alpha   90.00
_cell.angle_beta   90.00
_cell.angle_gamma   90.00
#
_symmetry.space_group_name_H-M   'P 1'
#
loop_
_entity.id
_entity.type
_entity.pdbx_description
1 polymer ?
#
loop_
_entity_poly.entity_id
_entity_poly.type
_entity_poly.pdbx_seq_one_letter_code
_entity_poly.pdbx_strand_id
1 'polypeptide(L)'
;MLVGVIDIGSNAVRFCVSDLSDSLVSRNLPIVFQDRAKISLYDALTVSADRRISDEVLNTLRIAILRFDKICKSLNVAEENVSVFGTEASRSATNSDDILSMIKNINPRWSLNLLSQRREAMYGAMGIASSFYEIKGLVMDLGGGSIQISWVSTVGGEFVMSDSAVSLPYGAAAIFQRLRAQSVKEIKAEIASAFELALKKIKLPFALKGANLYLSGGGFRGLGCLAMSVLSDDEYYPVPIINGYRCSIKDLEKVAQKKVSNKTMDKLEDLFRISKRRASQLPGILTLVDALVSVAAQIDSVYFCQGGIKEGFLYSKLSDSLKISDPLVTCTTAYARPACAKVENLLASAMSSYTPSYISKRILPAVVNLLYYQAPYTKDTQATAALNIAVTGVLAGVHGLTHVDRALLGIILCERWGAEVFDERVMAQLCELVVSESRGSLGLAYMFWGYYISKLAAVLADLFPAGIIDDENRVTVGLEIDEGDALLVELTFVKDDPYALAVWDKVEGLEKKVKKFRKKYNIVGVPKVSFQLSVN
;
A
#
# COMPACT_ATOMS: atom_id res chain seq x y z
N MET A 1 0.05 19.43 12.16
CA MET A 1 1.39 20.04 11.94
C MET A 1 1.89 19.65 10.56
N LEU A 2 2.11 20.64 9.69
CA LEU A 2 2.67 20.38 8.36
C LEU A 2 4.18 20.13 8.45
N VAL A 3 4.64 19.09 7.76
CA VAL A 3 6.05 18.69 7.69
C VAL A 3 6.48 18.57 6.24
N GLY A 4 7.52 19.32 5.87
CA GLY A 4 8.15 19.26 4.54
C GLY A 4 9.35 18.32 4.53
N VAL A 5 9.48 17.48 3.51
CA VAL A 5 10.64 16.60 3.34
C VAL A 5 11.16 16.70 1.91
N ILE A 6 12.45 17.05 1.79
CA ILE A 6 13.18 17.08 0.51
C ILE A 6 14.22 15.94 0.56
N ASP A 7 14.15 15.01 -0.37
CA ASP A 7 15.06 13.88 -0.54
C ASP A 7 15.86 14.07 -1.83
N ILE A 8 17.13 14.44 -1.69
CA ILE A 8 18.09 14.60 -2.80
C ILE A 8 18.71 13.23 -3.08
N GLY A 9 17.97 12.41 -3.83
CA GLY A 9 18.39 11.06 -4.19
C GLY A 9 19.26 10.98 -5.44
N SER A 10 19.88 9.83 -5.66
CA SER A 10 20.79 9.58 -6.80
C SER A 10 20.13 9.78 -8.18
N ASN A 11 18.84 9.44 -8.34
CA ASN A 11 18.13 9.47 -9.63
C ASN A 11 17.03 10.53 -9.76
N ALA A 12 16.70 11.21 -8.67
CA ALA A 12 15.71 12.29 -8.64
C ALA A 12 15.75 13.01 -7.31
N VAL A 13 15.32 14.25 -7.30
CA VAL A 13 15.00 14.99 -6.07
C VAL A 13 13.50 14.88 -5.84
N ARG A 14 13.10 14.40 -4.66
CA ARG A 14 11.71 14.19 -4.27
C ARG A 14 11.34 15.17 -3.17
N PHE A 15 10.13 15.67 -3.23
CA PHE A 15 9.59 16.60 -2.23
C PHE A 15 8.19 16.17 -1.83
N CYS A 16 7.85 16.30 -0.56
CA CYS A 16 6.48 16.22 -0.09
C CYS A 16 6.25 17.15 1.10
N VAL A 17 4.99 17.56 1.24
CA VAL A 17 4.43 18.15 2.46
C VAL A 17 3.36 17.20 2.96
N SER A 18 3.47 16.79 4.22
CA SER A 18 2.51 15.89 4.88
C SER A 18 1.88 16.59 6.08
N ASP A 19 0.62 16.32 6.34
CA ASP A 19 -0.09 16.81 7.51
C ASP A 19 -0.08 15.76 8.64
N LEU A 20 0.64 16.05 9.70
CA LEU A 20 0.71 15.22 10.91
C LEU A 20 -0.02 15.89 12.10
N SER A 21 -1.01 16.77 11.85
CA SER A 21 -1.76 17.46 12.92
C SER A 21 -2.76 16.54 13.63
N ASP A 22 -3.45 15.70 12.91
CA ASP A 22 -4.32 14.68 13.48
C ASP A 22 -3.51 13.43 13.83
N SER A 23 -3.41 13.14 15.14
CA SER A 23 -2.60 12.02 15.62
C SER A 23 -3.06 10.67 15.07
N LEU A 24 -4.37 10.46 14.87
CA LEU A 24 -4.89 9.20 14.35
C LEU A 24 -4.62 9.05 12.86
N VAL A 25 -4.96 10.06 12.08
CA VAL A 25 -4.82 10.04 10.61
C VAL A 25 -3.35 10.09 10.19
N SER A 26 -2.45 10.65 11.02
CA SER A 26 -1.01 10.75 10.72
C SER A 26 -0.34 9.40 10.49
N ARG A 27 -0.91 8.28 10.99
CA ARG A 27 -0.45 6.90 10.69
C ARG A 27 -0.33 6.65 9.19
N ASN A 28 -1.20 7.24 8.40
CA ASN A 28 -1.28 7.07 6.95
C ASN A 28 -0.38 8.05 6.18
N LEU A 29 0.37 8.91 6.88
CA LEU A 29 1.25 9.92 6.31
C LEU A 29 0.51 10.77 5.25
N PRO A 30 -0.57 11.51 5.61
CA PRO A 30 -1.40 12.22 4.66
C PRO A 30 -0.58 13.23 3.86
N ILE A 31 -0.61 13.11 2.54
CA ILE A 31 0.14 13.97 1.62
C ILE A 31 -0.72 15.17 1.23
N VAL A 32 -0.29 16.36 1.59
CA VAL A 32 -0.89 17.64 1.17
C VAL A 32 -0.40 18.04 -0.21
N PHE A 33 0.91 17.84 -0.45
CA PHE A 33 1.54 18.13 -1.72
C PHE A 33 2.75 17.23 -1.95
N GLN A 34 2.99 16.83 -3.20
CA GLN A 34 4.22 16.14 -3.57
C GLN A 34 4.71 16.58 -4.96
N ASP A 35 6.01 16.59 -5.13
CA ASP A 35 6.66 16.90 -6.39
C ASP A 35 7.96 16.10 -6.57
N ARG A 36 8.44 16.06 -7.81
CA ARG A 36 9.67 15.38 -8.18
C ARG A 36 10.40 16.13 -9.28
N ALA A 37 11.63 16.54 -9.00
CA ALA A 37 12.54 17.03 -10.03
C ALA A 37 13.35 15.86 -10.64
N LYS A 38 13.39 15.79 -11.97
CA LYS A 38 14.11 14.74 -12.72
C LYS A 38 15.60 15.11 -12.85
N ILE A 39 16.32 15.10 -11.74
CA ILE A 39 17.74 15.44 -11.66
C ILE A 39 18.48 14.17 -11.23
N SER A 40 19.38 13.66 -12.08
CA SER A 40 20.20 12.50 -11.76
C SER A 40 21.59 12.93 -11.31
N LEU A 41 21.80 12.96 -10.01
CA LEU A 41 23.15 13.18 -9.47
C LEU A 41 24.07 11.99 -9.78
N TYR A 42 23.53 10.77 -9.85
CA TYR A 42 24.30 9.59 -10.21
C TYR A 42 24.94 9.72 -11.60
N ASP A 43 24.14 10.10 -12.61
CA ASP A 43 24.66 10.27 -13.97
C ASP A 43 25.69 11.42 -14.02
N ALA A 44 25.41 12.54 -13.33
CA ALA A 44 26.33 13.66 -13.27
C ALA A 44 27.70 13.26 -12.69
N LEU A 45 27.71 12.46 -11.62
CA LEU A 45 28.94 11.96 -11.01
C LEU A 45 29.67 10.90 -11.85
N THR A 46 28.94 10.17 -12.68
CA THR A 46 29.54 9.11 -13.52
C THR A 46 30.29 9.66 -14.72
N VAL A 47 29.80 10.78 -15.27
CA VAL A 47 30.47 11.45 -16.41
C VAL A 47 31.62 12.37 -15.98
N SER A 48 31.71 12.70 -14.69
CA SER A 48 32.75 13.55 -14.11
C SER A 48 33.95 12.72 -13.66
N ALA A 49 35.13 13.03 -14.15
CA ALA A 49 36.35 12.31 -13.80
C ALA A 49 36.73 12.44 -12.32
N ASP A 50 36.43 13.58 -11.71
CA ASP A 50 36.71 13.92 -10.30
C ASP A 50 35.50 13.77 -9.37
N ARG A 51 34.40 13.16 -9.85
CA ARG A 51 33.14 13.00 -9.13
C ARG A 51 32.55 14.35 -8.62
N ARG A 52 32.75 15.40 -9.38
CA ARG A 52 32.21 16.73 -9.13
C ARG A 52 30.87 16.88 -9.86
N ILE A 53 29.86 17.43 -9.16
CA ILE A 53 28.58 17.84 -9.77
C ILE A 53 28.83 19.15 -10.52
N SER A 54 28.46 19.20 -11.81
CA SER A 54 28.67 20.39 -12.65
C SER A 54 27.77 21.55 -12.20
N ASP A 55 28.23 22.78 -12.52
CA ASP A 55 27.48 24.00 -12.18
C ASP A 55 26.09 24.05 -12.86
N GLU A 56 25.94 23.44 -14.03
CA GLU A 56 24.64 23.30 -14.72
C GLU A 56 23.67 22.44 -13.90
N VAL A 57 24.14 21.31 -13.39
CA VAL A 57 23.32 20.40 -12.55
C VAL A 57 23.01 21.05 -11.19
N LEU A 58 24.00 21.75 -10.59
CA LEU A 58 23.80 22.53 -9.36
C LEU A 58 22.76 23.64 -9.57
N ASN A 59 22.79 24.35 -10.70
CA ASN A 59 21.79 25.37 -11.01
C ASN A 59 20.39 24.76 -11.21
N THR A 60 20.29 23.62 -11.88
CA THR A 60 19.00 22.88 -12.03
C THR A 60 18.47 22.44 -10.67
N LEU A 61 19.33 21.95 -9.78
CA LEU A 61 18.99 21.59 -8.40
C LEU A 61 18.53 22.83 -7.63
N ARG A 62 19.23 23.96 -7.75
CA ARG A 62 18.86 25.24 -7.13
C ARG A 62 17.46 25.69 -7.51
N ILE A 63 17.11 25.61 -8.79
CA ILE A 63 15.76 25.97 -9.28
C ILE A 63 14.70 25.05 -8.66
N ALA A 64 14.96 23.77 -8.53
CA ALA A 64 14.04 22.82 -7.88
C ALA A 64 13.84 23.16 -6.39
N ILE A 65 14.92 23.42 -5.66
CA ILE A 65 14.85 23.76 -4.23
C ILE A 65 14.14 25.11 -4.00
N LEU A 66 14.39 26.13 -4.84
CA LEU A 66 13.63 27.40 -4.79
C LEU A 66 12.12 27.19 -4.98
N ARG A 67 11.74 26.31 -5.90
CA ARG A 67 10.33 25.95 -6.11
C ARG A 67 9.74 25.30 -4.86
N PHE A 68 10.48 24.39 -4.22
CA PHE A 68 10.03 23.72 -2.98
C PHE A 68 9.90 24.69 -1.82
N ASP A 69 10.83 25.63 -1.66
CA ASP A 69 10.73 26.70 -0.65
C ASP A 69 9.49 27.57 -0.87
N LYS A 70 9.22 27.97 -2.12
CA LYS A 70 7.99 28.71 -2.46
C LYS A 70 6.72 27.93 -2.12
N ILE A 71 6.71 26.60 -2.36
CA ILE A 71 5.56 25.75 -2.02
C ILE A 71 5.41 25.65 -0.48
N CYS A 72 6.50 25.43 0.26
CA CYS A 72 6.46 25.41 1.72
C CYS A 72 5.88 26.73 2.29
N LYS A 73 6.32 27.86 1.79
CA LYS A 73 5.79 29.18 2.18
C LYS A 73 4.32 29.34 1.85
N SER A 74 3.88 28.93 0.66
CA SER A 74 2.47 29.03 0.25
C SER A 74 1.52 28.14 1.03
N LEU A 75 2.04 27.02 1.55
CA LEU A 75 1.30 26.09 2.42
C LEU A 75 1.47 26.40 3.92
N ASN A 76 2.17 27.47 4.26
CA ASN A 76 2.48 27.85 5.65
C ASN A 76 3.19 26.72 6.44
N VAL A 77 4.10 25.99 5.81
CA VAL A 77 4.97 25.03 6.49
C VAL A 77 6.02 25.80 7.28
N ALA A 78 6.08 25.62 8.59
CA ALA A 78 7.11 26.25 9.42
C ALA A 78 8.51 25.78 8.97
N GLU A 79 9.47 26.71 8.90
CA GLU A 79 10.80 26.44 8.34
C GLU A 79 11.56 25.36 9.12
N GLU A 80 11.37 25.27 10.44
CA GLU A 80 11.91 24.24 11.32
C GLU A 80 11.29 22.85 11.08
N ASN A 81 10.14 22.78 10.43
CA ASN A 81 9.48 21.54 10.07
C ASN A 81 9.89 21.04 8.68
N VAL A 82 10.81 21.69 8.00
CA VAL A 82 11.36 21.24 6.72
C VAL A 82 12.69 20.53 6.94
N SER A 83 12.78 19.28 6.43
CA SER A 83 14.00 18.47 6.48
C SER A 83 14.52 18.22 5.07
N VAL A 84 15.80 18.48 4.85
CA VAL A 84 16.50 18.24 3.58
C VAL A 84 17.51 17.12 3.77
N PHE A 85 17.39 16.05 3.00
CA PHE A 85 18.27 14.89 3.05
C PHE A 85 19.07 14.75 1.77
N GLY A 86 20.37 14.44 1.90
CA GLY A 86 21.24 13.98 0.83
C GLY A 86 21.63 12.52 1.07
N THR A 87 21.57 11.71 0.00
CA THR A 87 21.87 10.28 0.07
C THR A 87 23.22 9.95 -0.59
N GLU A 88 23.41 8.74 -1.06
CA GLU A 88 24.68 8.22 -1.59
C GLU A 88 25.34 9.17 -2.60
N ALA A 89 24.64 9.67 -3.62
CA ALA A 89 25.24 10.54 -4.63
C ALA A 89 25.70 11.90 -4.05
N SER A 90 24.88 12.53 -3.18
CA SER A 90 25.25 13.77 -2.51
C SER A 90 26.45 13.59 -1.56
N ARG A 91 26.52 12.43 -0.90
CA ARG A 91 27.60 12.09 0.04
C ARG A 91 28.92 11.80 -0.67
N SER A 92 28.88 11.24 -1.88
CA SER A 92 30.05 10.84 -2.65
C SER A 92 30.56 11.92 -3.63
N ALA A 93 29.84 13.03 -3.77
CA ALA A 93 30.26 14.18 -4.56
C ALA A 93 31.44 14.89 -3.88
N THR A 94 32.50 15.23 -4.64
CA THR A 94 33.66 15.97 -4.12
C THR A 94 33.30 17.40 -3.75
N ASN A 95 32.22 17.94 -4.28
CA ASN A 95 31.69 19.27 -4.00
C ASN A 95 30.33 19.25 -3.30
N SER A 96 30.12 18.35 -2.37
CA SER A 96 28.89 18.30 -1.53
C SER A 96 28.63 19.60 -0.76
N ASP A 97 29.70 20.34 -0.41
CA ASP A 97 29.59 21.63 0.27
C ASP A 97 28.94 22.72 -0.59
N ASP A 98 29.03 22.62 -1.92
CA ASP A 98 28.34 23.52 -2.83
C ASP A 98 26.81 23.34 -2.72
N ILE A 99 26.33 22.09 -2.54
CA ILE A 99 24.91 21.80 -2.32
C ILE A 99 24.47 22.39 -0.98
N LEU A 100 25.24 22.20 0.07
CA LEU A 100 24.94 22.75 1.41
C LEU A 100 24.85 24.28 1.38
N SER A 101 25.84 24.92 0.76
CA SER A 101 25.90 26.38 0.64
C SER A 101 24.73 26.92 -0.18
N MET A 102 24.37 26.26 -1.28
CA MET A 102 23.22 26.60 -2.11
C MET A 102 21.91 26.53 -1.32
N ILE A 103 21.69 25.48 -0.51
CA ILE A 103 20.48 25.32 0.30
C ILE A 103 20.37 26.41 1.34
N LYS A 104 21.45 26.71 2.06
CA LYS A 104 21.51 27.80 3.04
C LYS A 104 21.28 29.18 2.43
N ASN A 105 21.74 29.41 1.21
CA ASN A 105 21.51 30.67 0.49
C ASN A 105 20.03 30.83 0.06
N ILE A 106 19.30 29.74 -0.15
CA ILE A 106 17.86 29.76 -0.46
C ILE A 106 17.04 29.99 0.82
N ASN A 107 17.34 29.22 1.87
CA ASN A 107 16.70 29.36 3.15
C ASN A 107 17.74 29.11 4.27
N PRO A 108 18.13 30.17 5.03
CA PRO A 108 19.17 30.08 6.07
C PRO A 108 18.86 29.12 7.22
N ARG A 109 17.56 28.77 7.43
CA ARG A 109 17.14 27.80 8.45
C ARG A 109 17.22 26.36 7.98
N TRP A 110 17.37 26.15 6.68
CA TRP A 110 17.49 24.79 6.15
C TRP A 110 18.95 24.32 6.20
N SER A 111 19.12 23.05 6.49
CA SER A 111 20.42 22.39 6.44
C SER A 111 20.33 21.07 5.67
N LEU A 112 21.34 20.78 4.87
CA LEU A 112 21.48 19.48 4.21
C LEU A 112 21.96 18.43 5.23
N ASN A 113 21.12 17.45 5.51
CA ASN A 113 21.47 16.29 6.32
C ASN A 113 22.00 15.18 5.40
N LEU A 114 23.30 15.03 5.28
CA LEU A 114 23.91 13.90 4.57
C LEU A 114 23.70 12.62 5.40
N LEU A 115 22.83 11.76 4.93
CA LEU A 115 22.52 10.52 5.64
C LEU A 115 23.71 9.55 5.56
N SER A 116 24.14 9.03 6.71
CA SER A 116 25.03 7.87 6.71
C SER A 116 24.32 6.65 6.11
N GLN A 117 25.07 5.67 5.60
CA GLN A 117 24.48 4.42 5.06
C GLN A 117 23.52 3.75 6.03
N ARG A 118 23.85 3.76 7.34
CA ARG A 118 22.99 3.23 8.41
C ARG A 118 21.66 3.99 8.53
N ARG A 119 21.70 5.34 8.53
CA ARG A 119 20.47 6.16 8.60
C ARG A 119 19.64 6.06 7.33
N GLU A 120 20.28 6.00 6.17
CA GLU A 120 19.62 5.79 4.87
C GLU A 120 18.85 4.45 4.88
N ALA A 121 19.49 3.36 5.30
CA ALA A 121 18.86 2.06 5.43
C ALA A 121 17.75 2.03 6.49
N MET A 122 17.93 2.73 7.61
CA MET A 122 16.92 2.85 8.67
C MET A 122 15.66 3.55 8.16
N TYR A 123 15.79 4.72 7.52
CA TYR A 123 14.63 5.42 6.97
C TYR A 123 14.01 4.65 5.80
N GLY A 124 14.80 3.97 4.96
CA GLY A 124 14.29 3.08 3.93
C GLY A 124 13.42 1.97 4.53
N ALA A 125 13.92 1.27 5.56
CA ALA A 125 13.20 0.20 6.25
C ALA A 125 11.91 0.71 6.94
N MET A 126 11.95 1.87 7.60
CA MET A 126 10.77 2.52 8.18
C MET A 126 9.75 2.93 7.11
N GLY A 127 10.21 3.42 5.94
CA GLY A 127 9.35 3.74 4.81
C GLY A 127 8.64 2.51 4.26
N ILE A 128 9.34 1.39 4.17
CA ILE A 128 8.75 0.10 3.80
C ILE A 128 7.72 -0.32 4.84
N ALA A 129 8.04 -0.24 6.14
CA ALA A 129 7.12 -0.59 7.22
C ALA A 129 5.85 0.28 7.22
N SER A 130 5.97 1.58 6.92
CA SER A 130 4.80 2.48 6.82
C SER A 130 3.79 2.05 5.74
N SER A 131 4.24 1.25 4.77
CA SER A 131 3.45 0.79 3.62
C SER A 131 2.54 -0.41 3.94
N PHE A 132 2.59 -0.96 5.16
CA PHE A 132 1.81 -2.14 5.58
C PHE A 132 1.29 -1.98 7.01
N TYR A 133 0.23 -2.71 7.34
CA TYR A 133 -0.28 -2.81 8.71
C TYR A 133 0.70 -3.62 9.57
N GLU A 134 0.92 -4.87 9.16
CA GLU A 134 1.90 -5.76 9.78
C GLU A 134 2.97 -6.13 8.76
N ILE A 135 4.21 -6.12 9.20
CA ILE A 135 5.36 -6.50 8.39
C ILE A 135 6.26 -7.44 9.20
N LYS A 136 6.71 -8.52 8.57
CA LYS A 136 7.75 -9.40 9.08
C LYS A 136 8.51 -10.00 7.92
N GLY A 137 9.73 -9.58 7.73
CA GLY A 137 10.52 -10.10 6.62
C GLY A 137 11.75 -9.29 6.27
N LEU A 138 12.34 -9.71 5.18
CA LEU A 138 13.47 -9.04 4.55
C LEU A 138 12.98 -7.79 3.80
N VAL A 139 13.67 -6.67 3.95
CA VAL A 139 13.36 -5.43 3.27
C VAL A 139 14.53 -4.98 2.39
N MET A 140 14.22 -4.52 1.19
CA MET A 140 15.21 -4.01 0.24
C MET A 140 14.73 -2.70 -0.38
N ASP A 141 15.61 -1.69 -0.40
CA ASP A 141 15.38 -0.43 -1.10
C ASP A 141 16.41 -0.26 -2.23
N LEU A 142 15.93 -0.27 -3.49
CA LEU A 142 16.77 -0.17 -4.68
C LEU A 142 16.85 1.26 -5.17
N GLY A 143 17.97 1.91 -4.85
CA GLY A 143 18.35 3.21 -5.35
C GLY A 143 18.97 3.17 -6.76
N GLY A 144 19.54 4.31 -7.20
CA GLY A 144 20.26 4.40 -8.45
C GLY A 144 21.66 3.79 -8.41
N GLY A 145 22.42 4.09 -7.37
CA GLY A 145 23.80 3.63 -7.17
C GLY A 145 23.94 2.43 -6.25
N SER A 146 23.02 2.25 -5.29
CA SER A 146 23.10 1.23 -4.25
C SER A 146 21.77 0.55 -3.98
N ILE A 147 21.84 -0.61 -3.31
CA ILE A 147 20.69 -1.29 -2.70
C ILE A 147 20.94 -1.43 -1.20
N GLN A 148 19.95 -1.09 -0.39
CA GLN A 148 19.97 -1.29 1.05
C GLN A 148 19.19 -2.56 1.39
N ILE A 149 19.75 -3.37 2.30
CA ILE A 149 19.18 -4.65 2.74
C ILE A 149 19.10 -4.65 4.27
N SER A 150 17.94 -5.00 4.79
CA SER A 150 17.67 -5.07 6.23
C SER A 150 16.54 -6.07 6.49
N TRP A 151 16.12 -6.21 7.73
CA TRP A 151 14.88 -6.87 8.08
C TRP A 151 14.07 -5.99 9.05
N VAL A 152 12.75 -6.17 9.03
CA VAL A 152 11.80 -5.44 9.89
C VAL A 152 10.74 -6.41 10.40
N SER A 153 10.25 -6.18 11.61
CA SER A 153 9.06 -6.81 12.17
C SER A 153 8.23 -5.78 12.94
N THR A 154 6.91 -5.79 12.75
CA THR A 154 5.93 -5.08 13.59
C THR A 154 4.97 -6.04 14.28
N VAL A 155 5.18 -7.35 14.11
CA VAL A 155 4.36 -8.39 14.73
C VAL A 155 4.58 -8.38 16.24
N GLY A 156 3.48 -8.43 16.99
CA GLY A 156 3.51 -8.36 18.45
C GLY A 156 3.38 -6.93 19.00
N GLY A 157 3.08 -5.95 18.14
CA GLY A 157 2.82 -4.58 18.57
C GLY A 157 4.07 -3.73 18.84
N GLU A 158 5.23 -4.19 18.37
CA GLU A 158 6.51 -3.47 18.51
C GLU A 158 7.20 -3.36 17.15
N PHE A 159 7.73 -2.17 16.84
CA PHE A 159 8.56 -1.95 15.66
C PHE A 159 10.01 -2.34 15.96
N VAL A 160 10.46 -3.43 15.35
CA VAL A 160 11.83 -3.93 15.48
C VAL A 160 12.48 -4.02 14.10
N MET A 161 13.76 -3.66 14.00
CA MET A 161 14.53 -3.75 12.76
C MET A 161 15.97 -4.16 13.02
N SER A 162 16.68 -4.56 11.96
CA SER A 162 18.10 -4.91 12.04
C SER A 162 18.97 -3.72 12.47
N ASP A 163 19.86 -3.95 13.43
CA ASP A 163 20.94 -3.02 13.78
C ASP A 163 22.07 -2.99 12.75
N SER A 164 22.15 -4.00 11.90
CA SER A 164 23.25 -4.28 10.96
C SER A 164 22.79 -4.24 9.50
N ALA A 165 22.05 -3.19 9.10
CA ALA A 165 21.68 -3.01 7.71
C ALA A 165 22.91 -2.94 6.79
N VAL A 166 22.79 -3.52 5.58
CA VAL A 166 23.86 -3.60 4.59
C VAL A 166 23.51 -2.76 3.39
N SER A 167 24.48 -1.97 2.90
CA SER A 167 24.40 -1.26 1.61
C SER A 167 25.38 -1.89 0.63
N LEU A 168 24.87 -2.29 -0.55
CA LEU A 168 25.66 -2.86 -1.63
C LEU A 168 25.65 -1.93 -2.85
N PRO A 169 26.75 -1.83 -3.63
CA PRO A 169 26.88 -0.91 -4.77
C PRO A 169 26.19 -1.46 -6.05
N TYR A 170 25.01 -2.05 -5.90
CA TYR A 170 24.22 -2.66 -6.98
C TYR A 170 22.90 -1.93 -7.19
N GLY A 171 22.96 -0.60 -7.37
CA GLY A 171 21.79 0.17 -7.75
C GLY A 171 21.35 -0.07 -9.19
N ALA A 172 20.12 0.29 -9.53
CA ALA A 172 19.54 0.05 -10.85
C ALA A 172 20.35 0.68 -12.00
N ALA A 173 20.85 1.91 -11.82
CA ALA A 173 21.68 2.58 -12.81
C ALA A 173 23.10 1.99 -12.84
N ALA A 174 23.66 1.62 -11.69
CA ALA A 174 25.00 1.04 -11.60
C ALA A 174 25.07 -0.30 -12.35
N ILE A 175 24.10 -1.19 -12.14
CA ILE A 175 24.06 -2.47 -12.86
C ILE A 175 23.83 -2.26 -14.35
N PHE A 176 22.93 -1.36 -14.73
CA PHE A 176 22.65 -1.06 -16.14
C PHE A 176 23.91 -0.60 -16.90
N GLN A 177 24.76 0.21 -16.26
CA GLN A 177 26.04 0.62 -16.88
C GLN A 177 27.03 -0.54 -16.99
N ARG A 178 27.11 -1.37 -15.95
CA ARG A 178 28.02 -2.54 -15.94
C ARG A 178 27.66 -3.57 -17.03
N LEU A 179 26.39 -3.75 -17.33
CA LEU A 179 25.94 -4.66 -18.42
C LEU A 179 26.41 -4.24 -19.83
N ARG A 180 26.92 -3.03 -20.00
CA ARG A 180 27.54 -2.58 -21.29
C ARG A 180 28.95 -3.12 -21.50
N ALA A 181 29.64 -3.49 -20.41
CA ALA A 181 31.04 -3.86 -20.42
C ALA A 181 31.34 -5.26 -19.87
N GLN A 182 30.39 -5.86 -19.14
CA GLN A 182 30.58 -7.14 -18.46
C GLN A 182 29.45 -8.13 -18.83
N SER A 183 29.73 -9.42 -18.71
CA SER A 183 28.72 -10.44 -18.99
C SER A 183 27.66 -10.52 -17.89
N VAL A 184 26.40 -10.78 -18.28
CA VAL A 184 25.28 -10.99 -17.34
C VAL A 184 25.62 -12.08 -16.32
N LYS A 185 26.30 -13.17 -16.76
CA LYS A 185 26.65 -14.30 -15.90
C LYS A 185 27.62 -13.91 -14.78
N GLU A 186 28.64 -13.11 -15.09
CA GLU A 186 29.61 -12.63 -14.09
C GLU A 186 28.94 -11.68 -13.09
N ILE A 187 28.17 -10.71 -13.57
CA ILE A 187 27.46 -9.76 -12.70
C ILE A 187 26.49 -10.51 -11.79
N LYS A 188 25.72 -11.48 -12.31
CA LYS A 188 24.80 -12.29 -11.53
C LYS A 188 25.52 -13.07 -10.42
N ALA A 189 26.63 -13.74 -10.71
CA ALA A 189 27.40 -14.51 -9.74
C ALA A 189 27.97 -13.63 -8.62
N GLU A 190 28.49 -12.47 -8.98
CA GLU A 190 29.01 -11.49 -8.01
C GLU A 190 27.89 -10.97 -7.08
N ILE A 191 26.74 -10.59 -7.64
CA ILE A 191 25.59 -10.11 -6.88
C ILE A 191 25.07 -11.21 -5.95
N ALA A 192 24.93 -12.46 -6.41
CA ALA A 192 24.49 -13.58 -5.59
C ALA A 192 25.41 -13.79 -4.38
N SER A 193 26.74 -13.81 -4.58
CA SER A 193 27.72 -13.92 -3.50
C SER A 193 27.62 -12.76 -2.51
N ALA A 194 27.41 -11.53 -3.01
CA ALA A 194 27.24 -10.36 -2.14
C ALA A 194 25.94 -10.44 -1.31
N PHE A 195 24.85 -10.96 -1.87
CA PHE A 195 23.60 -11.19 -1.12
C PHE A 195 23.75 -12.25 -0.05
N GLU A 196 24.43 -13.37 -0.32
CA GLU A 196 24.71 -14.39 0.70
C GLU A 196 25.47 -13.81 1.89
N LEU A 197 26.50 -12.99 1.62
CA LEU A 197 27.27 -12.32 2.67
C LEU A 197 26.42 -11.30 3.43
N ALA A 198 25.58 -10.54 2.74
CA ALA A 198 24.68 -9.57 3.34
C ALA A 198 23.65 -10.25 4.26
N LEU A 199 23.03 -11.36 3.85
CA LEU A 199 22.08 -12.13 4.65
C LEU A 199 22.70 -12.67 5.94
N LYS A 200 23.96 -13.12 5.89
CA LYS A 200 24.72 -13.53 7.09
C LYS A 200 24.96 -12.34 8.04
N LYS A 201 25.29 -11.16 7.48
CA LYS A 201 25.63 -9.96 8.26
C LYS A 201 24.43 -9.34 8.98
N ILE A 202 23.23 -9.34 8.36
CA ILE A 202 22.03 -8.71 8.96
C ILE A 202 21.43 -9.53 10.12
N LYS A 203 21.88 -10.74 10.38
CA LYS A 203 21.48 -11.61 11.50
C LYS A 203 19.96 -11.72 11.60
N LEU A 204 19.33 -12.37 10.63
CA LEU A 204 17.87 -12.57 10.61
C LEU A 204 17.40 -13.28 11.89
N PRO A 205 16.37 -12.75 12.58
CA PRO A 205 15.79 -13.39 13.77
C PRO A 205 14.78 -14.49 13.42
N PHE A 206 14.60 -14.80 12.15
CA PHE A 206 13.67 -15.81 11.62
C PHE A 206 14.30 -16.53 10.43
N ALA A 207 13.77 -17.73 10.13
CA ALA A 207 14.17 -18.47 8.94
C ALA A 207 13.67 -17.81 7.66
N LEU A 208 14.41 -17.90 6.56
CA LEU A 208 13.98 -17.44 5.24
C LEU A 208 12.79 -18.24 4.70
N LYS A 209 12.68 -19.53 5.09
CA LYS A 209 11.57 -20.39 4.69
C LYS A 209 10.24 -19.83 5.24
N GLY A 210 9.34 -19.48 4.34
CA GLY A 210 8.05 -18.89 4.69
C GLY A 210 8.11 -17.41 5.09
N ALA A 211 9.28 -16.76 5.01
CA ALA A 211 9.41 -15.32 5.22
C ALA A 211 8.88 -14.53 4.01
N ASN A 212 8.63 -13.25 4.23
CA ASN A 212 8.25 -12.31 3.18
C ASN A 212 9.46 -11.46 2.76
N LEU A 213 9.44 -11.01 1.50
CA LEU A 213 10.36 -10.03 0.95
C LEU A 213 9.60 -8.75 0.57
N TYR A 214 10.08 -7.61 1.01
CA TYR A 214 9.47 -6.32 0.74
C TYR A 214 10.42 -5.46 -0.09
N LEU A 215 9.97 -5.03 -1.27
CA LEU A 215 10.76 -4.35 -2.28
C LEU A 215 10.30 -2.90 -2.46
N SER A 216 11.20 -1.95 -2.24
CA SER A 216 10.99 -0.53 -2.44
C SER A 216 12.03 0.08 -3.38
N GLY A 217 11.80 1.31 -3.78
CA GLY A 217 12.69 2.07 -4.64
C GLY A 217 12.29 2.10 -6.10
N GLY A 218 12.94 3.01 -6.83
CA GLY A 218 12.55 3.31 -8.21
C GLY A 218 12.70 2.14 -9.18
N GLY A 219 13.71 1.30 -8.98
CA GLY A 219 13.96 0.10 -9.76
C GLY A 219 12.89 -0.96 -9.53
N PHE A 220 12.63 -1.29 -8.27
CA PHE A 220 11.61 -2.28 -7.93
C PHE A 220 10.19 -1.83 -8.28
N ARG A 221 9.91 -0.52 -8.31
CA ARG A 221 8.64 -0.03 -8.89
C ARG A 221 8.50 -0.45 -10.36
N GLY A 222 9.56 -0.35 -11.16
CA GLY A 222 9.54 -0.81 -12.56
C GLY A 222 9.32 -2.32 -12.68
N LEU A 223 9.99 -3.09 -11.83
CA LEU A 223 9.81 -4.54 -11.75
C LEU A 223 8.39 -4.93 -11.36
N GLY A 224 7.81 -4.31 -10.34
CA GLY A 224 6.44 -4.60 -9.90
C GLY A 224 5.41 -4.30 -10.98
N CYS A 225 5.57 -3.19 -11.72
CA CYS A 225 4.71 -2.89 -12.87
C CYS A 225 4.87 -3.93 -13.99
N LEU A 226 6.10 -4.39 -14.26
CA LEU A 226 6.35 -5.50 -15.20
C LEU A 226 5.67 -6.78 -14.71
N ALA A 227 5.77 -7.10 -13.41
CA ALA A 227 5.15 -8.28 -12.83
C ALA A 227 3.61 -8.22 -12.94
N MET A 228 2.99 -7.09 -12.58
CA MET A 228 1.55 -6.88 -12.78
C MET A 228 1.13 -7.09 -14.23
N SER A 229 1.91 -6.59 -15.21
CA SER A 229 1.60 -6.75 -16.64
C SER A 229 1.81 -8.17 -17.18
N VAL A 230 2.76 -8.92 -16.61
CA VAL A 230 3.16 -10.25 -17.11
C VAL A 230 2.36 -11.36 -16.47
N LEU A 231 1.99 -11.20 -15.19
CA LEU A 231 1.33 -12.23 -14.39
C LEU A 231 -0.20 -12.12 -14.40
N SER A 232 -0.77 -11.02 -14.89
CA SER A 232 -2.20 -10.95 -15.17
C SER A 232 -2.45 -11.55 -16.56
N ASP A 233 -3.33 -12.54 -16.64
CA ASP A 233 -3.73 -13.14 -17.91
C ASP A 233 -4.47 -12.14 -18.81
N ASP A 234 -4.97 -11.07 -18.22
CA ASP A 234 -5.61 -9.95 -18.90
C ASP A 234 -4.62 -8.82 -19.22
N GLU A 235 -4.96 -8.03 -20.22
CA GLU A 235 -4.18 -6.84 -20.59
C GLU A 235 -4.23 -5.74 -19.54
N TYR A 236 -5.20 -5.78 -18.62
CA TYR A 236 -5.43 -4.75 -17.61
C TYR A 236 -5.45 -5.33 -16.20
N TYR A 237 -4.53 -4.87 -15.36
CA TYR A 237 -4.51 -5.18 -13.93
C TYR A 237 -5.38 -4.17 -13.16
N PRO A 238 -6.34 -4.60 -12.31
CA PRO A 238 -7.40 -3.72 -11.78
C PRO A 238 -6.91 -2.67 -10.77
N VAL A 239 -5.72 -2.83 -10.19
CA VAL A 239 -5.14 -1.90 -9.19
C VAL A 239 -3.77 -1.40 -9.67
N PRO A 240 -3.70 -0.33 -10.51
CA PRO A 240 -2.44 0.15 -11.08
C PRO A 240 -1.58 0.94 -10.06
N ILE A 241 -1.64 0.57 -8.79
CA ILE A 241 -0.89 1.15 -7.68
C ILE A 241 0.18 0.16 -7.27
N ILE A 242 1.44 0.57 -7.21
CA ILE A 242 2.53 -0.35 -6.86
C ILE A 242 2.48 -0.77 -5.38
N ASN A 243 2.02 0.13 -4.50
CA ASN A 243 1.98 -0.14 -3.07
C ASN A 243 0.95 -1.22 -2.74
N GLY A 244 1.41 -2.29 -2.09
CA GLY A 244 0.57 -3.40 -1.69
C GLY A 244 0.41 -4.51 -2.74
N TYR A 245 1.04 -4.41 -3.92
CA TYR A 245 1.11 -5.51 -4.89
C TYR A 245 1.92 -6.68 -4.32
N ARG A 246 1.43 -7.88 -4.54
CA ARG A 246 2.05 -9.13 -4.06
C ARG A 246 2.14 -10.16 -5.19
N CYS A 247 3.26 -10.89 -5.22
CA CYS A 247 3.39 -12.12 -6.02
C CYS A 247 4.18 -13.19 -5.24
N SER A 248 4.19 -14.41 -5.71
CA SER A 248 5.06 -15.44 -5.15
C SER A 248 6.51 -15.25 -5.61
N ILE A 249 7.48 -15.81 -4.86
CA ILE A 249 8.89 -15.80 -5.29
C ILE A 249 9.08 -16.56 -6.62
N LYS A 250 8.29 -17.61 -6.86
CA LYS A 250 8.30 -18.37 -8.12
C LYS A 250 7.81 -17.54 -9.30
N ASP A 251 6.80 -16.71 -9.10
CA ASP A 251 6.31 -15.81 -10.14
C ASP A 251 7.31 -14.68 -10.41
N LEU A 252 7.95 -14.17 -9.35
CA LEU A 252 9.05 -13.22 -9.52
C LEU A 252 10.21 -13.83 -10.32
N GLU A 253 10.54 -15.09 -10.11
CA GLU A 253 11.54 -15.83 -10.90
C GLU A 253 11.16 -15.89 -12.38
N LYS A 254 9.91 -16.24 -12.71
CA LYS A 254 9.41 -16.22 -14.10
C LYS A 254 9.55 -14.83 -14.74
N VAL A 255 9.23 -13.79 -13.98
CA VAL A 255 9.38 -12.40 -14.43
C VAL A 255 10.84 -12.05 -14.67
N ALA A 256 11.75 -12.46 -13.76
CA ALA A 256 13.19 -12.18 -13.87
C ALA A 256 13.85 -12.84 -15.10
N GLN A 257 13.35 -14.01 -15.51
CA GLN A 257 13.82 -14.75 -16.69
C GLN A 257 13.23 -14.24 -18.02
N LYS A 258 12.23 -13.33 -17.95
CA LYS A 258 11.57 -12.84 -19.16
C LYS A 258 12.46 -11.85 -19.93
N LYS A 259 12.55 -12.07 -21.25
CA LYS A 259 13.19 -11.08 -22.14
C LYS A 259 12.25 -9.87 -22.32
N VAL A 260 12.73 -8.70 -21.94
CA VAL A 260 12.01 -7.44 -22.11
C VAL A 260 12.21 -6.93 -23.53
N SER A 261 11.17 -6.96 -24.36
CA SER A 261 11.16 -6.41 -25.71
C SER A 261 10.79 -4.92 -25.69
N ASN A 262 11.08 -4.19 -26.79
CA ASN A 262 10.61 -2.81 -26.94
C ASN A 262 9.09 -2.70 -26.80
N LYS A 263 8.33 -3.65 -27.38
CA LYS A 263 6.86 -3.71 -27.23
C LYS A 263 6.43 -3.83 -25.76
N THR A 264 7.17 -4.60 -24.95
CA THR A 264 6.91 -4.71 -23.50
C THR A 264 7.20 -3.37 -22.83
N MET A 265 8.28 -2.67 -23.19
CA MET A 265 8.62 -1.37 -22.62
C MET A 265 7.58 -0.30 -22.96
N ASP A 266 7.13 -0.24 -24.22
CA ASP A 266 6.07 0.69 -24.65
C ASP A 266 4.77 0.44 -23.86
N LYS A 267 4.35 -0.84 -23.72
CA LYS A 267 3.20 -1.20 -22.91
C LYS A 267 3.30 -0.74 -21.44
N LEU A 268 4.48 -0.86 -20.83
CA LEU A 268 4.70 -0.38 -19.47
C LEU A 268 4.66 1.15 -19.35
N GLU A 269 5.11 1.87 -20.37
CA GLU A 269 5.00 3.33 -20.44
C GLU A 269 3.53 3.77 -20.50
N ASP A 270 2.74 3.12 -21.36
CA ASP A 270 1.33 3.47 -21.59
C ASP A 270 0.44 3.09 -20.41
N LEU A 271 0.54 1.86 -19.89
CA LEU A 271 -0.35 1.36 -18.83
C LEU A 271 0.01 1.87 -17.43
N PHE A 272 1.31 1.85 -17.08
CA PHE A 272 1.77 2.18 -15.73
C PHE A 272 2.54 3.51 -15.67
N ARG A 273 2.60 4.25 -16.77
CA ARG A 273 3.31 5.54 -16.88
C ARG A 273 4.74 5.48 -16.36
N ILE A 274 5.43 4.38 -16.66
CA ILE A 274 6.84 4.21 -16.32
C ILE A 274 7.67 5.07 -17.28
N SER A 275 8.58 5.90 -16.75
CA SER A 275 9.46 6.71 -17.62
C SER A 275 10.39 5.83 -18.45
N LYS A 276 10.70 6.23 -19.69
CA LYS A 276 11.67 5.57 -20.60
C LYS A 276 12.97 5.21 -19.91
N ARG A 277 13.51 6.12 -19.11
CA ARG A 277 14.71 5.86 -18.30
C ARG A 277 14.54 4.68 -17.33
N ARG A 278 13.38 4.54 -16.70
CA ARG A 278 13.13 3.42 -15.78
C ARG A 278 12.94 2.11 -16.56
N ALA A 279 12.26 2.16 -17.69
CA ALA A 279 12.09 1.01 -18.57
C ALA A 279 13.47 0.51 -19.11
N SER A 280 14.38 1.42 -19.48
CA SER A 280 15.72 1.05 -19.95
C SER A 280 16.60 0.40 -18.88
N GLN A 281 16.31 0.59 -17.59
CA GLN A 281 17.05 -0.04 -16.48
C GLN A 281 16.53 -1.45 -16.13
N LEU A 282 15.41 -1.88 -16.69
CA LEU A 282 14.81 -3.19 -16.40
C LEU A 282 15.76 -4.37 -16.61
N PRO A 283 16.58 -4.46 -17.67
CA PRO A 283 17.51 -5.56 -17.83
C PRO A 283 18.48 -5.73 -16.64
N GLY A 284 18.98 -4.61 -16.10
CA GLY A 284 19.83 -4.62 -14.91
C GLY A 284 19.07 -5.07 -13.64
N ILE A 285 17.84 -4.62 -13.52
CA ILE A 285 16.98 -4.99 -12.39
C ILE A 285 16.62 -6.47 -12.44
N LEU A 286 16.33 -7.02 -13.63
CA LEU A 286 16.06 -8.46 -13.80
C LEU A 286 17.29 -9.30 -13.48
N THR A 287 18.49 -8.86 -13.86
CA THR A 287 19.76 -9.52 -13.48
C THR A 287 19.95 -9.55 -11.95
N LEU A 288 19.68 -8.42 -11.27
CA LEU A 288 19.71 -8.33 -9.81
C LEU A 288 18.73 -9.30 -9.16
N VAL A 289 17.50 -9.33 -9.67
CA VAL A 289 16.41 -10.15 -9.10
C VAL A 289 16.66 -11.63 -9.35
N ASP A 290 17.17 -12.01 -10.50
CA ASP A 290 17.54 -13.40 -10.80
C ASP A 290 18.67 -13.89 -9.87
N ALA A 291 19.65 -13.02 -9.55
CA ALA A 291 20.64 -13.30 -8.52
C ALA A 291 20.02 -13.42 -7.11
N LEU A 292 19.10 -12.52 -6.75
CA LEU A 292 18.41 -12.54 -5.46
C LEU A 292 17.58 -13.82 -5.28
N VAL A 293 16.79 -14.20 -6.27
CA VAL A 293 15.95 -15.39 -6.25
C VAL A 293 16.80 -16.64 -6.08
N SER A 294 17.98 -16.73 -6.70
CA SER A 294 18.88 -17.88 -6.53
C SER A 294 19.37 -18.09 -5.11
N VAL A 295 19.46 -17.02 -4.31
CA VAL A 295 19.90 -17.05 -2.90
C VAL A 295 18.73 -17.15 -1.93
N ALA A 296 17.59 -16.58 -2.28
CA ALA A 296 16.42 -16.39 -1.42
C ALA A 296 15.18 -17.20 -1.89
N ALA A 297 15.36 -18.28 -2.62
CA ALA A 297 14.28 -19.13 -3.16
C ALA A 297 13.31 -19.70 -2.11
N GLN A 298 13.71 -19.71 -0.83
CA GLN A 298 12.89 -20.20 0.30
C GLN A 298 11.84 -19.19 0.77
N ILE A 299 11.90 -17.95 0.31
CA ILE A 299 10.91 -16.91 0.59
C ILE A 299 9.59 -17.30 -0.05
N ASP A 300 8.47 -17.02 0.63
CA ASP A 300 7.13 -17.36 0.16
C ASP A 300 6.55 -16.27 -0.74
N SER A 301 6.54 -15.04 -0.24
CA SER A 301 5.85 -13.94 -0.87
C SER A 301 6.73 -12.71 -1.01
N VAL A 302 6.54 -12.01 -2.12
CA VAL A 302 7.21 -10.75 -2.44
C VAL A 302 6.17 -9.65 -2.51
N TYR A 303 6.39 -8.58 -1.74
CA TYR A 303 5.54 -7.41 -1.68
C TYR A 303 6.25 -6.20 -2.27
N PHE A 304 5.55 -5.42 -3.06
CA PHE A 304 6.05 -4.16 -3.60
C PHE A 304 5.47 -3.00 -2.82
N CYS A 305 6.29 -2.01 -2.51
CA CYS A 305 5.89 -0.86 -1.74
C CYS A 305 6.43 0.45 -2.32
N GLN A 306 5.82 1.54 -1.90
CA GLN A 306 6.14 2.88 -2.37
C GLN A 306 6.96 3.66 -1.35
N GLY A 307 6.90 3.28 -0.09
CA GLY A 307 7.59 3.97 1.01
C GLY A 307 9.12 3.91 0.87
N GLY A 308 9.76 5.04 1.08
CA GLY A 308 11.21 5.21 1.05
C GLY A 308 11.67 6.17 2.15
N ILE A 309 12.78 6.87 1.93
CA ILE A 309 13.40 7.75 2.95
C ILE A 309 12.42 8.82 3.46
N LYS A 310 11.64 9.47 2.59
CA LYS A 310 10.66 10.50 2.99
C LYS A 310 9.61 9.94 3.93
N GLU A 311 8.97 8.85 3.51
CA GLU A 311 7.94 8.18 4.28
C GLU A 311 8.51 7.60 5.58
N GLY A 312 9.72 7.06 5.55
CA GLY A 312 10.42 6.55 6.73
C GLY A 312 10.75 7.63 7.75
N PHE A 313 11.18 8.79 7.29
CA PHE A 313 11.40 9.94 8.16
C PHE A 313 10.08 10.42 8.80
N LEU A 314 9.00 10.55 8.03
CA LEU A 314 7.69 10.93 8.59
C LEU A 314 7.19 9.87 9.58
N TYR A 315 7.30 8.60 9.24
CA TYR A 315 6.92 7.48 10.10
C TYR A 315 7.74 7.44 11.40
N SER A 316 9.02 7.82 11.36
CA SER A 316 9.86 7.89 12.55
C SER A 316 9.40 8.93 13.57
N LYS A 317 8.63 9.94 13.14
CA LYS A 317 8.06 10.98 14.01
C LYS A 317 6.79 10.52 14.74
N LEU A 318 6.19 9.40 14.35
CA LEU A 318 4.99 8.88 14.98
C LEU A 318 5.33 8.19 16.31
N SER A 319 4.38 8.24 17.25
CA SER A 319 4.47 7.42 18.47
C SER A 319 4.43 5.92 18.14
N ASP A 320 4.94 5.08 19.03
CA ASP A 320 4.98 3.63 18.79
C ASP A 320 3.56 3.04 18.69
N SER A 321 2.60 3.55 19.47
CA SER A 321 1.19 3.18 19.38
C SER A 321 0.59 3.47 18.00
N LEU A 322 0.95 4.61 17.38
CA LEU A 322 0.49 4.96 16.04
C LEU A 322 1.14 4.08 14.96
N LYS A 323 2.43 3.78 15.09
CA LYS A 323 3.13 2.91 14.11
C LYS A 323 2.49 1.55 13.94
N ILE A 324 1.87 1.00 15.00
CA ILE A 324 1.21 -0.30 15.01
C ILE A 324 -0.30 -0.24 14.79
N SER A 325 -0.90 0.95 14.72
CA SER A 325 -2.33 1.08 14.43
C SER A 325 -2.67 0.66 13.00
N ASP A 326 -3.89 0.16 12.79
CA ASP A 326 -4.33 -0.31 11.47
C ASP A 326 -4.54 0.87 10.49
N PRO A 327 -3.76 0.97 9.41
CA PRO A 327 -3.88 2.06 8.45
C PRO A 327 -5.23 2.08 7.71
N LEU A 328 -5.88 0.93 7.52
CA LEU A 328 -7.18 0.86 6.86
C LEU A 328 -8.29 1.45 7.73
N VAL A 329 -8.27 1.16 9.02
CA VAL A 329 -9.23 1.72 9.98
C VAL A 329 -8.96 3.22 10.15
N THR A 330 -7.70 3.60 10.41
CA THR A 330 -7.35 5.01 10.67
C THR A 330 -7.65 5.93 9.49
N CYS A 331 -7.41 5.51 8.24
CA CYS A 331 -7.68 6.35 7.07
C CYS A 331 -9.17 6.53 6.77
N THR A 332 -10.02 5.67 7.30
CA THR A 332 -11.48 5.73 7.09
C THR A 332 -12.22 6.46 8.20
N THR A 333 -11.62 6.61 9.38
CA THR A 333 -12.27 7.21 10.57
C THR A 333 -12.82 8.61 10.31
N ALA A 334 -12.15 9.42 9.49
CA ALA A 334 -12.59 10.78 9.15
C ALA A 334 -13.94 10.82 8.40
N TYR A 335 -14.40 9.71 7.85
CA TYR A 335 -15.66 9.60 7.10
C TYR A 335 -16.80 9.01 7.94
N ALA A 336 -16.52 8.57 9.17
CA ALA A 336 -17.51 7.97 10.04
C ALA A 336 -18.64 8.93 10.40
N ARG A 337 -19.86 8.44 10.37
CA ARG A 337 -21.06 9.14 10.83
C ARG A 337 -21.41 8.71 12.26
N PRO A 338 -22.25 9.47 13.02
CA PRO A 338 -22.59 9.13 14.39
C PRO A 338 -23.11 7.70 14.58
N ALA A 339 -23.91 7.18 13.64
CA ALA A 339 -24.44 5.81 13.71
C ALA A 339 -23.40 4.71 13.49
N CYS A 340 -22.19 5.02 13.02
CA CYS A 340 -21.23 3.99 12.63
C CYS A 340 -20.85 3.06 13.79
N ALA A 341 -20.63 3.58 14.99
CA ALA A 341 -20.30 2.74 16.16
C ALA A 341 -21.45 1.78 16.51
N LYS A 342 -22.71 2.23 16.44
CA LYS A 342 -23.89 1.37 16.66
C LYS A 342 -24.01 0.30 15.57
N VAL A 343 -23.87 0.70 14.32
CA VAL A 343 -23.92 -0.23 13.17
C VAL A 343 -22.79 -1.26 13.23
N GLU A 344 -21.58 -0.85 13.63
CA GLU A 344 -20.45 -1.78 13.83
C GLU A 344 -20.78 -2.84 14.88
N ASN A 345 -21.33 -2.43 16.04
CA ASN A 345 -21.72 -3.35 17.11
C ASN A 345 -22.80 -4.33 16.64
N LEU A 346 -23.83 -3.85 15.92
CA LEU A 346 -24.90 -4.71 15.38
C LEU A 346 -24.36 -5.72 14.36
N LEU A 347 -23.47 -5.29 13.48
CA LEU A 347 -22.81 -6.19 12.51
C LEU A 347 -21.88 -7.18 13.20
N ALA A 348 -21.16 -6.76 14.24
CA ALA A 348 -20.31 -7.64 15.03
C ALA A 348 -21.13 -8.72 15.76
N SER A 349 -22.32 -8.39 16.28
CA SER A 349 -23.24 -9.35 16.88
C SER A 349 -23.75 -10.41 15.89
N ALA A 350 -23.76 -10.10 14.59
CA ALA A 350 -24.11 -11.03 13.52
C ALA A 350 -22.93 -11.89 13.03
N MET A 351 -21.75 -11.80 13.67
CA MET A 351 -20.55 -12.56 13.28
C MET A 351 -20.26 -13.68 14.26
N SER A 352 -19.77 -14.80 13.73
CA SER A 352 -19.40 -15.99 14.48
C SER A 352 -17.88 -16.17 14.57
N SER A 353 -17.46 -17.19 15.32
CA SER A 353 -16.05 -17.66 15.34
C SER A 353 -15.52 -18.12 13.97
N TYR A 354 -16.41 -18.42 13.02
CA TYR A 354 -16.05 -18.76 11.64
C TYR A 354 -15.67 -17.52 10.81
N THR A 355 -15.97 -16.31 11.27
CA THR A 355 -15.62 -15.08 10.58
C THR A 355 -14.12 -14.82 10.72
N PRO A 356 -13.36 -14.73 9.63
CA PRO A 356 -11.92 -14.44 9.70
C PRO A 356 -11.65 -13.12 10.44
N SER A 357 -10.67 -13.12 11.34
CA SER A 357 -10.31 -11.92 12.12
C SER A 357 -9.92 -10.72 11.24
N TYR A 358 -9.37 -10.98 10.06
CA TYR A 358 -9.11 -9.97 9.05
C TYR A 358 -10.40 -9.23 8.63
N ILE A 359 -11.50 -9.95 8.49
CA ILE A 359 -12.80 -9.36 8.15
C ILE A 359 -13.39 -8.62 9.35
N SER A 360 -13.49 -9.28 10.51
CA SER A 360 -14.18 -8.70 11.68
C SER A 360 -13.43 -7.53 12.32
N LYS A 361 -12.09 -7.58 12.36
CA LYS A 361 -11.29 -6.57 13.08
C LYS A 361 -10.75 -5.45 12.19
N ARG A 362 -10.69 -5.66 10.88
CA ARG A 362 -10.04 -4.73 9.96
C ARG A 362 -10.99 -4.21 8.86
N ILE A 363 -11.64 -5.12 8.12
CA ILE A 363 -12.52 -4.73 7.01
C ILE A 363 -13.84 -4.14 7.52
N LEU A 364 -14.44 -4.75 8.53
CA LEU A 364 -15.73 -4.30 9.08
C LEU A 364 -15.67 -2.84 9.57
N PRO A 365 -14.76 -2.42 10.45
CA PRO A 365 -14.69 -1.01 10.89
C PRO A 365 -14.52 -0.05 9.72
N ALA A 366 -13.67 -0.39 8.74
CA ALA A 366 -13.45 0.45 7.57
C ALA A 366 -14.69 0.58 6.67
N VAL A 367 -15.41 -0.52 6.44
CA VAL A 367 -16.67 -0.52 5.70
C VAL A 367 -17.71 0.35 6.39
N VAL A 368 -17.83 0.22 7.70
CA VAL A 368 -18.83 0.98 8.49
C VAL A 368 -18.49 2.48 8.47
N ASN A 369 -17.23 2.85 8.62
CA ASN A 369 -16.80 4.25 8.52
C ASN A 369 -17.20 4.88 7.17
N LEU A 370 -17.20 4.11 6.09
CA LEU A 370 -17.51 4.56 4.74
C LEU A 370 -18.96 4.27 4.31
N LEU A 371 -19.79 3.71 5.18
CA LEU A 371 -21.11 3.20 4.85
C LEU A 371 -22.02 4.24 4.16
N TYR A 372 -21.88 5.49 4.52
CA TYR A 372 -22.67 6.61 4.01
C TYR A 372 -21.90 7.52 3.06
N TYR A 373 -20.64 7.21 2.75
CA TYR A 373 -19.76 8.12 2.01
C TYR A 373 -20.30 8.45 0.61
N GLN A 374 -20.87 7.49 -0.11
CA GLN A 374 -21.42 7.69 -1.44
C GLN A 374 -22.88 8.20 -1.45
N ALA A 375 -23.50 8.47 -0.28
CA ALA A 375 -24.87 8.95 -0.23
C ALA A 375 -25.14 10.26 -1.03
N PRO A 376 -24.18 11.22 -1.13
CA PRO A 376 -24.35 12.42 -1.96
C PRO A 376 -24.27 12.18 -3.47
N TYR A 377 -23.78 11.01 -3.92
CA TYR A 377 -23.65 10.71 -5.36
C TYR A 377 -25.02 10.38 -5.96
N THR A 378 -25.17 10.58 -7.27
CA THR A 378 -26.37 10.13 -7.98
C THR A 378 -26.47 8.61 -7.96
N LYS A 379 -27.69 8.08 -7.96
CA LYS A 379 -27.95 6.63 -7.89
C LYS A 379 -27.13 5.85 -8.91
N ASP A 380 -27.01 6.36 -10.13
CA ASP A 380 -26.32 5.70 -11.25
C ASP A 380 -24.80 5.58 -11.02
N THR A 381 -24.22 6.39 -10.14
CA THR A 381 -22.77 6.46 -9.92
C THR A 381 -22.33 5.89 -8.58
N GLN A 382 -23.25 5.71 -7.62
CA GLN A 382 -22.92 5.29 -6.25
C GLN A 382 -22.10 4.00 -6.20
N ALA A 383 -22.57 2.95 -6.89
CA ALA A 383 -21.91 1.65 -6.88
C ALA A 383 -20.52 1.69 -7.55
N THR A 384 -20.42 2.36 -8.71
CA THR A 384 -19.13 2.52 -9.41
C THR A 384 -18.13 3.36 -8.61
N ALA A 385 -18.58 4.44 -7.98
CA ALA A 385 -17.73 5.27 -7.13
C ALA A 385 -17.26 4.50 -5.88
N ALA A 386 -18.14 3.67 -5.29
CA ALA A 386 -17.81 2.81 -4.17
C ALA A 386 -16.76 1.75 -4.56
N LEU A 387 -16.93 1.09 -5.72
CA LEU A 387 -15.99 0.10 -6.24
C LEU A 387 -14.58 0.67 -6.37
N ASN A 388 -14.48 1.91 -6.80
CA ASN A 388 -13.21 2.57 -7.11
C ASN A 388 -12.66 3.41 -5.95
N ILE A 389 -13.27 3.41 -4.76
CA ILE A 389 -12.92 4.31 -3.64
C ILE A 389 -11.44 4.21 -3.22
N ALA A 390 -10.87 3.01 -3.26
CA ALA A 390 -9.50 2.75 -2.86
C ALA A 390 -8.51 2.58 -4.04
N VAL A 391 -8.98 2.68 -5.28
CA VAL A 391 -8.15 2.57 -6.49
C VAL A 391 -7.93 3.94 -7.15
N THR A 392 -9.01 4.71 -7.37
CA THR A 392 -8.98 6.04 -7.97
C THR A 392 -9.66 7.11 -7.11
N GLY A 393 -10.39 6.71 -6.06
CA GLY A 393 -11.09 7.60 -5.14
C GLY A 393 -10.20 8.11 -4.00
N VAL A 394 -10.84 8.55 -2.92
CA VAL A 394 -10.20 9.26 -1.79
C VAL A 394 -9.14 8.44 -1.03
N LEU A 395 -9.19 7.13 -1.13
CA LEU A 395 -8.22 6.25 -0.49
C LEU A 395 -7.08 5.79 -1.44
N ALA A 396 -7.06 6.24 -2.69
CA ALA A 396 -6.06 5.80 -3.68
C ALA A 396 -4.62 6.08 -3.23
N GLY A 397 -4.38 7.26 -2.63
CA GLY A 397 -3.07 7.71 -2.15
C GLY A 397 -2.68 7.23 -0.75
N VAL A 398 -3.52 6.46 -0.07
CA VAL A 398 -3.28 6.06 1.32
C VAL A 398 -2.16 5.03 1.41
N HIS A 399 -1.21 5.26 2.32
CA HIS A 399 -0.18 4.29 2.71
C HIS A 399 -0.75 3.19 3.61
N GLY A 400 -0.21 1.98 3.49
CA GLY A 400 -0.56 0.86 4.37
C GLY A 400 -1.70 -0.03 3.87
N LEU A 401 -2.25 0.21 2.68
CA LEU A 401 -3.29 -0.63 2.07
C LEU A 401 -2.66 -1.60 1.06
N THR A 402 -2.99 -2.88 1.20
CA THR A 402 -2.69 -3.92 0.21
C THR A 402 -3.70 -3.91 -0.93
N HIS A 403 -3.43 -4.63 -2.02
CA HIS A 403 -4.40 -4.78 -3.11
C HIS A 403 -5.66 -5.52 -2.66
N VAL A 404 -5.52 -6.50 -1.76
CA VAL A 404 -6.67 -7.21 -1.16
C VAL A 404 -7.53 -6.26 -0.32
N ASP A 405 -6.92 -5.37 0.50
CA ASP A 405 -7.66 -4.34 1.24
C ASP A 405 -8.48 -3.46 0.29
N ARG A 406 -7.84 -2.97 -0.78
CA ARG A 406 -8.46 -2.08 -1.76
C ARG A 406 -9.61 -2.76 -2.51
N ALA A 407 -9.41 -4.00 -2.93
CA ALA A 407 -10.40 -4.78 -3.65
C ALA A 407 -11.61 -5.12 -2.77
N LEU A 408 -11.38 -5.68 -1.57
CA LEU A 408 -12.46 -6.04 -0.66
C LEU A 408 -13.30 -4.83 -0.25
N LEU A 409 -12.65 -3.72 0.13
CA LEU A 409 -13.36 -2.50 0.51
C LEU A 409 -14.25 -2.00 -0.64
N GLY A 410 -13.71 -1.95 -1.86
CA GLY A 410 -14.46 -1.54 -3.04
C GLY A 410 -15.63 -2.47 -3.34
N ILE A 411 -15.40 -3.79 -3.34
CA ILE A 411 -16.44 -4.79 -3.60
C ILE A 411 -17.58 -4.70 -2.57
N ILE A 412 -17.25 -4.65 -1.28
CA ILE A 412 -18.24 -4.63 -0.20
C ILE A 412 -19.09 -3.36 -0.25
N LEU A 413 -18.48 -2.21 -0.44
CA LEU A 413 -19.18 -0.94 -0.57
C LEU A 413 -20.01 -0.87 -1.86
N CYS A 414 -19.51 -1.39 -2.97
CA CYS A 414 -20.26 -1.50 -4.22
C CYS A 414 -21.52 -2.37 -4.04
N GLU A 415 -21.38 -3.53 -3.41
CA GLU A 415 -22.50 -4.44 -3.12
C GLU A 415 -23.53 -3.82 -2.16
N ARG A 416 -23.09 -2.98 -1.22
CA ARG A 416 -23.99 -2.18 -0.38
C ARG A 416 -24.85 -1.23 -1.22
N TRP A 417 -24.32 -0.66 -2.30
CA TRP A 417 -24.99 0.28 -3.20
C TRP A 417 -25.68 -0.38 -4.41
N GLY A 418 -25.89 -1.72 -4.37
CA GLY A 418 -26.66 -2.45 -5.37
C GLY A 418 -25.84 -3.12 -6.46
N ALA A 419 -24.53 -2.88 -6.51
CA ALA A 419 -23.58 -3.48 -7.46
C ALA A 419 -23.84 -3.18 -8.95
N GLU A 420 -24.60 -2.13 -9.25
CA GLU A 420 -24.81 -1.65 -10.62
C GLU A 420 -23.58 -0.80 -11.05
N VAL A 421 -22.63 -1.42 -11.74
CA VAL A 421 -21.39 -0.77 -12.17
C VAL A 421 -21.36 -0.57 -13.69
N PHE A 422 -20.64 0.46 -14.15
CA PHE A 422 -20.50 0.72 -15.59
C PHE A 422 -19.66 -0.32 -16.32
N ASP A 423 -18.71 -0.95 -15.63
CA ASP A 423 -17.86 -2.00 -16.19
C ASP A 423 -17.78 -3.20 -15.23
N GLU A 424 -18.55 -4.25 -15.55
CA GLU A 424 -18.57 -5.49 -14.76
C GLU A 424 -17.22 -6.23 -14.76
N ARG A 425 -16.36 -5.99 -15.76
CA ARG A 425 -15.03 -6.61 -15.84
C ARG A 425 -14.17 -6.19 -14.67
N VAL A 426 -14.21 -4.90 -14.27
CA VAL A 426 -13.44 -4.40 -13.12
C VAL A 426 -13.86 -5.11 -11.84
N MET A 427 -15.17 -5.30 -11.62
CA MET A 427 -15.67 -6.06 -10.47
C MET A 427 -15.17 -7.50 -10.50
N ALA A 428 -15.23 -8.18 -11.64
CA ALA A 428 -14.78 -9.56 -11.79
C ALA A 428 -13.27 -9.68 -11.51
N GLN A 429 -12.46 -8.79 -12.05
CA GLN A 429 -11.01 -8.78 -11.84
C GLN A 429 -10.63 -8.50 -10.37
N LEU A 430 -11.35 -7.60 -9.68
CA LEU A 430 -11.13 -7.36 -8.24
C LEU A 430 -11.50 -8.60 -7.41
N CYS A 431 -12.59 -9.30 -7.75
CA CYS A 431 -12.96 -10.56 -7.09
C CYS A 431 -11.87 -11.63 -7.28
N GLU A 432 -11.37 -11.79 -8.50
CA GLU A 432 -10.29 -12.73 -8.81
C GLU A 432 -8.99 -12.37 -8.06
N LEU A 433 -8.64 -11.10 -7.99
CA LEU A 433 -7.51 -10.62 -7.21
C LEU A 433 -7.62 -11.02 -5.73
N VAL A 434 -8.79 -10.83 -5.10
CA VAL A 434 -9.00 -11.25 -3.71
C VAL A 434 -8.76 -12.75 -3.53
N VAL A 435 -9.25 -13.57 -4.45
CA VAL A 435 -9.10 -15.03 -4.37
C VAL A 435 -7.66 -15.45 -4.59
N SER A 436 -6.99 -14.92 -5.62
CA SER A 436 -5.62 -15.29 -5.99
C SER A 436 -4.59 -14.84 -4.94
N GLU A 437 -4.66 -13.60 -4.47
CA GLU A 437 -3.72 -13.06 -3.51
C GLU A 437 -3.94 -13.56 -2.07
N SER A 438 -5.17 -14.04 -1.74
CA SER A 438 -5.51 -14.55 -0.40
C SER A 438 -5.45 -16.08 -0.27
N ARG A 439 -4.68 -16.76 -1.11
CA ARG A 439 -4.51 -18.23 -1.07
C ARG A 439 -5.81 -19.01 -1.29
N GLY A 440 -6.58 -18.67 -2.31
CA GLY A 440 -7.70 -19.46 -2.78
C GLY A 440 -8.88 -19.55 -1.81
N SER A 441 -8.98 -20.61 -1.03
CA SER A 441 -10.12 -20.85 -0.11
C SER A 441 -10.33 -19.72 0.92
N LEU A 442 -9.26 -19.12 1.42
CA LEU A 442 -9.34 -17.98 2.33
C LEU A 442 -9.90 -16.74 1.62
N GLY A 443 -9.48 -16.48 0.36
CA GLY A 443 -10.03 -15.40 -0.45
C GLY A 443 -11.52 -15.59 -0.73
N LEU A 444 -11.96 -16.81 -1.00
CA LEU A 444 -13.38 -17.13 -1.14
C LEU A 444 -14.15 -16.88 0.16
N ALA A 445 -13.57 -17.21 1.32
CA ALA A 445 -14.16 -16.88 2.61
C ALA A 445 -14.25 -15.37 2.83
N TYR A 446 -13.22 -14.59 2.46
CA TYR A 446 -13.27 -13.13 2.51
C TYR A 446 -14.38 -12.55 1.63
N MET A 447 -14.54 -13.07 0.42
CA MET A 447 -15.63 -12.69 -0.48
C MET A 447 -17.01 -12.99 0.12
N PHE A 448 -17.19 -14.16 0.71
CA PHE A 448 -18.45 -14.55 1.34
C PHE A 448 -18.80 -13.61 2.50
N TRP A 449 -17.88 -13.44 3.46
CA TRP A 449 -18.13 -12.60 4.62
C TRP A 449 -18.27 -11.13 4.24
N GLY A 450 -17.51 -10.66 3.26
CA GLY A 450 -17.67 -9.31 2.72
C GLY A 450 -19.06 -9.08 2.12
N TYR A 451 -19.56 -10.02 1.30
CA TYR A 451 -20.91 -9.96 0.75
C TYR A 451 -21.98 -10.00 1.84
N TYR A 452 -21.85 -10.88 2.82
CA TYR A 452 -22.74 -10.98 3.96
C TYR A 452 -22.83 -9.66 4.72
N ILE A 453 -21.68 -9.08 5.08
CA ILE A 453 -21.61 -7.76 5.74
C ILE A 453 -22.28 -6.69 4.89
N SER A 454 -22.00 -6.65 3.57
CA SER A 454 -22.55 -5.62 2.69
C SER A 454 -24.06 -5.60 2.68
N LYS A 455 -24.71 -6.77 2.72
CA LYS A 455 -26.16 -6.89 2.69
C LYS A 455 -26.81 -6.52 4.02
N LEU A 456 -26.23 -6.94 5.15
CA LEU A 456 -26.67 -6.51 6.47
C LEU A 456 -26.45 -5.01 6.69
N ALA A 457 -25.28 -4.50 6.30
CA ALA A 457 -24.95 -3.07 6.38
C ALA A 457 -25.92 -2.21 5.55
N ALA A 458 -26.40 -2.72 4.41
CA ALA A 458 -27.41 -2.02 3.61
C ALA A 458 -28.76 -1.91 4.36
N VAL A 459 -29.17 -2.96 5.05
CA VAL A 459 -30.39 -2.93 5.90
C VAL A 459 -30.23 -1.95 7.06
N LEU A 460 -29.12 -2.05 7.80
CA LEU A 460 -28.84 -1.18 8.94
C LEU A 460 -28.70 0.30 8.52
N ALA A 461 -28.16 0.57 7.34
CA ALA A 461 -28.07 1.93 6.81
C ALA A 461 -29.44 2.56 6.50
N ASP A 462 -30.43 1.75 6.16
CA ASP A 462 -31.81 2.22 5.98
C ASP A 462 -32.52 2.46 7.31
N LEU A 463 -32.14 1.70 8.36
CA LEU A 463 -32.65 1.90 9.73
C LEU A 463 -32.06 3.15 10.41
N PHE A 464 -30.87 3.56 9.99
CA PHE A 464 -30.18 4.75 10.47
C PHE A 464 -29.87 5.70 9.29
N PRO A 465 -30.89 6.31 8.68
CA PRO A 465 -30.71 7.10 7.48
C PRO A 465 -29.75 8.27 7.70
N ALA A 466 -28.92 8.56 6.71
CA ALA A 466 -27.84 9.54 6.76
C ALA A 466 -26.81 9.31 7.89
N GLY A 467 -26.84 8.19 8.58
CA GLY A 467 -25.98 7.89 9.72
C GLY A 467 -26.35 8.62 11.00
N ILE A 468 -27.64 8.96 11.17
CA ILE A 468 -28.18 9.61 12.36
C ILE A 468 -28.76 8.54 13.29
N ILE A 469 -28.57 8.70 14.59
CA ILE A 469 -29.23 7.90 15.63
C ILE A 469 -30.34 8.75 16.23
N ASP A 470 -31.58 8.38 15.98
CA ASP A 470 -32.76 8.95 16.57
C ASP A 470 -33.38 7.99 17.63
N ASP A 471 -33.14 6.70 17.50
CA ASP A 471 -33.46 5.68 18.50
C ASP A 471 -32.35 4.60 18.52
N GLU A 472 -31.68 4.45 19.66
CA GLU A 472 -30.61 3.46 19.84
C GLU A 472 -31.15 2.02 19.96
N ASN A 473 -32.39 1.84 20.34
CA ASN A 473 -33.01 0.54 20.63
C ASN A 473 -33.86 0.00 19.48
N ARG A 474 -33.95 0.72 18.38
CA ARG A 474 -34.80 0.38 17.22
C ARG A 474 -34.64 -1.06 16.74
N VAL A 475 -33.44 -1.60 16.81
CA VAL A 475 -33.11 -2.96 16.37
C VAL A 475 -32.04 -3.56 17.26
N THR A 476 -32.16 -4.86 17.53
CA THR A 476 -31.09 -5.71 18.07
C THR A 476 -30.79 -6.83 17.08
N VAL A 477 -29.57 -7.31 17.11
CA VAL A 477 -29.12 -8.43 16.25
C VAL A 477 -28.57 -9.51 17.16
N GLY A 478 -29.15 -10.72 17.05
CA GLY A 478 -28.71 -11.94 17.71
C GLY A 478 -28.11 -12.92 16.70
N LEU A 479 -27.28 -13.83 17.18
CA LEU A 479 -26.71 -14.92 16.40
C LEU A 479 -26.79 -16.21 17.19
N GLU A 480 -27.43 -17.23 16.60
CA GLU A 480 -27.41 -18.60 17.09
C GLU A 480 -26.67 -19.50 16.10
N ILE A 481 -26.02 -20.54 16.62
CA ILE A 481 -25.34 -21.55 15.82
C ILE A 481 -26.05 -22.89 16.09
N ASP A 482 -26.59 -23.51 15.05
CA ASP A 482 -27.25 -24.80 15.18
C ASP A 482 -26.25 -25.97 15.29
N GLU A 483 -26.74 -27.19 15.58
CA GLU A 483 -25.94 -28.41 15.70
C GLU A 483 -25.21 -28.78 14.39
N GLY A 484 -25.61 -28.20 13.25
CA GLY A 484 -25.02 -28.40 11.93
C GLY A 484 -24.07 -27.26 11.50
N ASP A 485 -23.63 -26.40 12.43
CA ASP A 485 -22.80 -25.23 12.16
C ASP A 485 -23.45 -24.18 11.22
N ALA A 486 -24.77 -24.19 11.05
CA ALA A 486 -25.46 -23.13 10.34
C ALA A 486 -25.74 -21.95 11.27
N LEU A 487 -25.68 -20.75 10.73
CA LEU A 487 -25.91 -19.50 11.44
C LEU A 487 -27.35 -19.05 11.28
N LEU A 488 -28.05 -18.84 12.39
CA LEU A 488 -29.32 -18.15 12.43
C LEU A 488 -29.10 -16.74 12.95
N VAL A 489 -29.33 -15.77 12.08
CA VAL A 489 -29.23 -14.34 12.42
C VAL A 489 -30.63 -13.81 12.68
N GLU A 490 -30.89 -13.38 13.90
CA GLU A 490 -32.15 -12.81 14.30
C GLU A 490 -32.06 -11.28 14.37
N LEU A 491 -32.98 -10.60 13.68
CA LEU A 491 -33.17 -9.16 13.79
C LEU A 491 -34.47 -8.91 14.53
N THR A 492 -34.38 -8.37 15.75
CA THR A 492 -35.52 -8.04 16.59
C THR A 492 -35.75 -6.54 16.56
N PHE A 493 -36.95 -6.14 16.11
CA PHE A 493 -37.34 -4.74 15.98
C PHE A 493 -38.23 -4.31 17.12
N VAL A 494 -38.23 -3.02 17.45
CA VAL A 494 -39.21 -2.42 18.34
C VAL A 494 -40.56 -2.43 17.65
N LYS A 495 -41.63 -2.78 18.42
CA LYS A 495 -43.00 -2.81 17.92
C LYS A 495 -43.42 -1.46 17.37
N ASP A 496 -44.10 -1.51 16.22
CA ASP A 496 -44.62 -0.34 15.50
C ASP A 496 -43.57 0.65 15.00
N ASP A 497 -42.28 0.27 14.96
CA ASP A 497 -41.23 1.11 14.34
C ASP A 497 -41.43 1.20 12.82
N PRO A 498 -41.65 2.40 12.27
CA PRO A 498 -41.94 2.56 10.83
C PRO A 498 -40.77 2.18 9.93
N TYR A 499 -39.51 2.26 10.43
CA TYR A 499 -38.33 1.87 9.68
C TYR A 499 -38.18 0.34 9.61
N ALA A 500 -38.65 -0.37 10.63
CA ALA A 500 -38.70 -1.84 10.63
C ALA A 500 -39.54 -2.36 9.46
N LEU A 501 -40.73 -1.79 9.27
CA LEU A 501 -41.60 -2.15 8.13
C LEU A 501 -40.94 -1.87 6.78
N ALA A 502 -40.20 -0.77 6.66
CA ALA A 502 -39.53 -0.39 5.42
C ALA A 502 -38.39 -1.34 5.00
N VAL A 503 -37.78 -2.08 5.93
CA VAL A 503 -36.70 -3.01 5.66
C VAL A 503 -37.10 -4.47 5.68
N TRP A 504 -38.32 -4.80 6.07
CA TRP A 504 -38.82 -6.18 6.27
C TRP A 504 -38.55 -7.07 5.04
N ASP A 505 -39.07 -6.67 3.89
CA ASP A 505 -38.88 -7.42 2.63
C ASP A 505 -37.41 -7.58 2.23
N LYS A 506 -36.58 -6.59 2.61
CA LYS A 506 -35.12 -6.66 2.35
C LYS A 506 -34.46 -7.74 3.19
N VAL A 507 -34.87 -7.88 4.46
CA VAL A 507 -34.33 -8.92 5.37
C VAL A 507 -34.80 -10.30 4.94
N GLU A 508 -36.10 -10.49 4.63
CA GLU A 508 -36.62 -11.76 4.10
C GLU A 508 -35.88 -12.23 2.83
N GLY A 509 -35.44 -11.27 2.01
CA GLY A 509 -34.65 -11.56 0.81
C GLY A 509 -33.18 -11.89 1.06
N LEU A 510 -32.62 -11.65 2.27
CA LEU A 510 -31.18 -11.78 2.53
C LEU A 510 -30.67 -13.22 2.34
N GLU A 511 -31.36 -14.21 2.90
CA GLU A 511 -30.95 -15.60 2.81
C GLU A 511 -30.81 -16.05 1.35
N LYS A 512 -31.80 -15.73 0.51
CA LYS A 512 -31.78 -16.04 -0.91
C LYS A 512 -30.60 -15.39 -1.62
N LYS A 513 -30.28 -14.12 -1.28
CA LYS A 513 -29.15 -13.40 -1.87
C LYS A 513 -27.82 -14.02 -1.47
N VAL A 514 -27.60 -14.29 -0.17
CA VAL A 514 -26.38 -14.92 0.34
C VAL A 514 -26.19 -16.32 -0.25
N LYS A 515 -27.24 -17.14 -0.32
CA LYS A 515 -27.23 -18.47 -0.95
C LYS A 515 -26.88 -18.41 -2.43
N LYS A 516 -27.44 -17.43 -3.18
CA LYS A 516 -27.14 -17.21 -4.60
C LYS A 516 -25.68 -16.82 -4.81
N PHE A 517 -25.17 -15.91 -3.98
CA PHE A 517 -23.76 -15.49 -4.05
C PHE A 517 -22.80 -16.65 -3.78
N ARG A 518 -23.05 -17.43 -2.71
CA ARG A 518 -22.27 -18.62 -2.38
C ARG A 518 -22.23 -19.62 -3.56
N LYS A 519 -23.38 -19.84 -4.22
CA LYS A 519 -23.48 -20.71 -5.38
C LYS A 519 -22.73 -20.15 -6.60
N LYS A 520 -22.87 -18.85 -6.87
CA LYS A 520 -22.22 -18.17 -8.02
C LYS A 520 -20.69 -18.36 -8.00
N TYR A 521 -20.08 -18.25 -6.84
CA TYR A 521 -18.62 -18.35 -6.69
C TYR A 521 -18.15 -19.72 -6.18
N ASN A 522 -19.04 -20.72 -6.13
CA ASN A 522 -18.76 -22.07 -5.64
C ASN A 522 -18.03 -22.10 -4.28
N ILE A 523 -18.49 -21.27 -3.33
CA ILE A 523 -17.83 -21.08 -2.04
C ILE A 523 -18.17 -22.25 -1.11
N VAL A 524 -17.13 -22.95 -0.65
CA VAL A 524 -17.21 -24.06 0.31
C VAL A 524 -16.46 -23.70 1.60
N GLY A 525 -16.70 -24.45 2.69
CA GLY A 525 -16.01 -24.24 3.96
C GLY A 525 -16.49 -23.00 4.75
N VAL A 526 -17.61 -22.41 4.37
CA VAL A 526 -18.30 -21.35 5.12
C VAL A 526 -19.67 -21.85 5.59
N PRO A 527 -20.20 -21.36 6.75
CA PRO A 527 -21.50 -21.80 7.26
C PRO A 527 -22.65 -21.45 6.32
N LYS A 528 -23.76 -22.16 6.45
CA LYS A 528 -25.04 -21.70 5.92
C LYS A 528 -25.55 -20.57 6.80
N VAL A 529 -26.26 -19.63 6.20
CA VAL A 529 -26.82 -18.49 6.95
C VAL A 529 -28.30 -18.40 6.63
N SER A 530 -29.12 -18.32 7.67
CA SER A 530 -30.54 -18.01 7.62
C SER A 530 -30.83 -16.74 8.43
N PHE A 531 -31.95 -16.11 8.15
CA PHE A 531 -32.35 -14.86 8.78
C PHE A 531 -33.76 -15.02 9.32
N GLN A 532 -33.95 -14.55 10.55
CA GLN A 532 -35.24 -14.49 11.21
C GLN A 532 -35.57 -13.06 11.65
N LEU A 533 -36.83 -12.70 11.53
CA LEU A 533 -37.37 -11.42 11.99
C LEU A 533 -38.25 -11.64 13.18
N SER A 534 -38.10 -10.81 14.17
CA SER A 534 -38.98 -10.77 15.34
C SER A 534 -39.30 -9.32 15.72
N VAL A 535 -40.35 -9.15 16.51
CA VAL A 535 -40.83 -7.86 17.03
C VAL A 535 -41.03 -8.00 18.52
N ASN A 536 -40.42 -7.09 19.29
CA ASN A 536 -40.60 -7.00 20.74
C ASN A 536 -41.73 -6.03 21.13
#